data_934cbf4822d0accc7794579654f5269e
#
_entry.id   934cbf4822d0accc7794579654f5269e
#
_cell.length_a   1.000
_cell.length_b   1.000
_cell.length_c   1.000
_cell.angle_alpha   90.00
_cell.angle_beta   90.00
_cell.angle_gamma   90.00
#
_symmetry.space_group_name_H-M   'P 1'
#
loop_
_entity.id
_entity.type
_entity.pdbx_description
1 polymer ?
#
loop_
_entity_poly.entity_id
_entity_poly.type
_entity_poly.pdbx_seq_one_letter_code
_entity_poly.pdbx_strand_id
1 'polypeptide(L)'
;MRKVNVVIVDDSPFQIALLRDLLTENGFNVVGEASSLEETIEVVTNAKPDLVTMDMTIPGTDGFECTRAIHEIDSNIKVIIVSSMMDDEIVRKARKIHVSGYAQKPVDAEELTLLINRIMGDEELFLELEGFYSNVFKEALLNVFNKLTKTIPEIVNESNVNVEKSSKGISVVMGVIGKYSGRIIFDMSFEAAKDIAEISLKREPKNNEEILNVMSEISNMVAGNACSMINKKNKIFGLRVAPPTTFHGESISISKAELGVTYSANVKTKFGDLSISIGFGRGEGEWMSII
;
A
#
# COMPACT_ATOMS: atom_id res chain seq x y z
N MET A 1 9.83 -9.75 19.16
CA MET A 1 9.42 -9.92 17.73
C MET A 1 8.76 -11.28 17.58
N ARG A 2 7.65 -11.35 16.87
CA ARG A 2 7.02 -12.62 16.46
C ARG A 2 7.99 -13.32 15.51
N LYS A 3 8.19 -14.64 15.66
CA LYS A 3 8.98 -15.40 14.68
C LYS A 3 8.23 -15.47 13.36
N VAL A 4 8.92 -15.28 12.25
CA VAL A 4 8.35 -15.41 10.90
C VAL A 4 8.10 -16.89 10.63
N ASN A 5 6.88 -17.24 10.28
CA ASN A 5 6.48 -18.58 9.88
C ASN A 5 6.77 -18.79 8.40
N VAL A 6 7.55 -19.80 8.06
CA VAL A 6 8.00 -20.09 6.70
C VAL A 6 7.51 -21.47 6.27
N VAL A 7 7.00 -21.56 5.04
CA VAL A 7 6.79 -22.84 4.32
C VAL A 7 7.86 -22.98 3.26
N ILE A 8 8.41 -24.19 3.11
CA ILE A 8 9.41 -24.53 2.10
C ILE A 8 8.73 -25.34 1.02
N VAL A 9 8.88 -24.92 -0.25
CA VAL A 9 8.37 -25.64 -1.43
C VAL A 9 9.54 -25.96 -2.35
N ASP A 10 9.88 -27.25 -2.45
CA ASP A 10 10.97 -27.78 -3.29
C ASP A 10 10.73 -29.27 -3.52
N ASP A 11 10.99 -29.81 -4.73
CA ASP A 11 10.79 -31.23 -5.02
C ASP A 11 11.93 -32.12 -4.51
N SER A 12 13.03 -31.53 -4.09
CA SER A 12 14.20 -32.22 -3.56
C SER A 12 14.16 -32.33 -2.04
N PRO A 13 14.00 -33.52 -1.44
CA PRO A 13 14.05 -33.69 0.01
C PRO A 13 15.36 -33.20 0.64
N PHE A 14 16.46 -33.26 -0.13
CA PHE A 14 17.74 -32.74 0.31
C PHE A 14 17.74 -31.22 0.42
N GLN A 15 17.16 -30.51 -0.57
CA GLN A 15 17.07 -29.06 -0.54
C GLN A 15 16.12 -28.59 0.57
N ILE A 16 15.00 -29.29 0.78
CA ILE A 16 14.07 -29.00 1.88
C ILE A 16 14.81 -29.11 3.24
N ALA A 17 15.56 -30.21 3.46
CA ALA A 17 16.30 -30.39 4.71
C ALA A 17 17.35 -29.28 4.91
N LEU A 18 18.10 -28.93 3.86
CA LEU A 18 19.11 -27.88 3.90
C LEU A 18 18.49 -26.50 4.25
N LEU A 19 17.40 -26.13 3.56
CA LEU A 19 16.70 -24.85 3.83
C LEU A 19 16.05 -24.83 5.22
N ARG A 20 15.50 -25.96 5.69
CA ARG A 20 14.93 -26.08 7.02
C ARG A 20 15.97 -25.79 8.10
N ASP A 21 17.15 -26.45 8.00
CA ASP A 21 18.23 -26.27 8.96
C ASP A 21 18.69 -24.80 8.94
N LEU A 22 18.96 -24.26 7.75
CA LEU A 22 19.37 -22.86 7.56
C LEU A 22 18.36 -21.86 8.16
N LEU A 23 17.08 -22.00 7.84
CA LEU A 23 16.04 -21.11 8.33
C LEU A 23 15.87 -21.23 9.86
N THR A 24 15.90 -22.46 10.39
CA THR A 24 15.71 -22.70 11.83
C THR A 24 16.88 -22.14 12.66
N GLU A 25 18.12 -22.35 12.20
CA GLU A 25 19.33 -21.81 12.84
C GLU A 25 19.35 -20.27 12.83
N ASN A 26 18.76 -19.65 11.83
CA ASN A 26 18.67 -18.18 11.72
C ASN A 26 17.38 -17.59 12.35
N GLY A 27 16.65 -18.40 13.16
CA GLY A 27 15.57 -17.90 14.01
C GLY A 27 14.18 -17.87 13.37
N PHE A 28 14.01 -18.36 12.14
CA PHE A 28 12.73 -18.52 11.50
C PHE A 28 12.02 -19.80 11.96
N ASN A 29 10.70 -19.84 11.82
CA ASN A 29 9.87 -20.98 12.21
C ASN A 29 9.36 -21.70 10.97
N VAL A 30 9.94 -22.84 10.60
CA VAL A 30 9.45 -23.65 9.49
C VAL A 30 8.19 -24.38 9.94
N VAL A 31 7.05 -24.01 9.36
CA VAL A 31 5.71 -24.50 9.75
C VAL A 31 5.12 -25.51 8.78
N GLY A 32 5.81 -25.76 7.66
CA GLY A 32 5.38 -26.75 6.68
C GLY A 32 6.33 -26.89 5.51
N GLU A 33 6.16 -27.94 4.76
CA GLU A 33 6.95 -28.31 3.58
C GLU A 33 6.04 -28.91 2.53
N ALA A 34 6.35 -28.68 1.26
CA ALA A 34 5.61 -29.20 0.13
C ALA A 34 6.55 -29.53 -1.05
N SER A 35 6.17 -30.49 -1.86
CA SER A 35 6.93 -30.95 -3.03
C SER A 35 6.13 -30.93 -4.34
N SER A 36 4.86 -30.54 -4.27
CA SER A 36 3.93 -30.40 -5.40
C SER A 36 3.01 -29.20 -5.24
N LEU A 37 2.25 -28.86 -6.28
CA LEU A 37 1.23 -27.80 -6.25
C LEU A 37 0.14 -28.14 -5.24
N GLU A 38 -0.36 -29.36 -5.24
CA GLU A 38 -1.44 -29.82 -4.35
C GLU A 38 -1.01 -29.71 -2.88
N GLU A 39 0.17 -30.23 -2.56
CA GLU A 39 0.75 -30.12 -1.21
C GLU A 39 0.98 -28.66 -0.81
N THR A 40 1.43 -27.81 -1.73
CA THR A 40 1.61 -26.37 -1.48
C THR A 40 0.30 -25.71 -1.05
N ILE A 41 -0.79 -25.95 -1.79
CA ILE A 41 -2.11 -25.41 -1.49
C ILE A 41 -2.59 -25.88 -0.11
N GLU A 42 -2.45 -27.18 0.17
CA GLU A 42 -2.87 -27.78 1.45
C GLU A 42 -2.09 -27.19 2.62
N VAL A 43 -0.75 -27.19 2.51
CA VAL A 43 0.14 -26.72 3.60
C VAL A 43 -0.05 -25.23 3.85
N VAL A 44 -0.13 -24.40 2.81
CA VAL A 44 -0.31 -22.95 2.95
C VAL A 44 -1.67 -22.62 3.57
N THR A 45 -2.73 -23.32 3.15
CA THR A 45 -4.08 -23.12 3.70
C THR A 45 -4.14 -23.43 5.20
N ASN A 46 -3.49 -24.52 5.62
CA ASN A 46 -3.49 -24.98 7.00
C ASN A 46 -2.54 -24.18 7.91
N ALA A 47 -1.32 -23.95 7.45
CA ALA A 47 -0.26 -23.32 8.24
C ALA A 47 -0.34 -21.79 8.27
N LYS A 48 -0.95 -21.16 7.26
CA LYS A 48 -1.03 -19.70 7.09
C LYS A 48 0.32 -19.02 7.34
N PRO A 49 1.34 -19.32 6.54
CA PRO A 49 2.67 -18.80 6.73
C PRO A 49 2.75 -17.30 6.44
N ASP A 50 3.77 -16.64 6.98
CA ASP A 50 4.10 -15.26 6.63
C ASP A 50 4.90 -15.20 5.31
N LEU A 51 5.65 -16.28 5.01
CA LEU A 51 6.56 -16.36 3.87
C LEU A 51 6.64 -17.79 3.33
N VAL A 52 6.81 -17.92 2.02
CA VAL A 52 7.09 -19.18 1.32
C VAL A 52 8.41 -19.06 0.57
N THR A 53 9.33 -20.02 0.74
CA THR A 53 10.45 -20.22 -0.18
C THR A 53 9.99 -21.19 -1.26
N MET A 54 10.17 -20.83 -2.54
CA MET A 54 9.58 -21.52 -3.69
C MET A 54 10.66 -21.91 -4.70
N ASP A 55 10.85 -23.19 -4.92
CA ASP A 55 11.65 -23.62 -6.07
C ASP A 55 10.93 -23.35 -7.39
N MET A 56 11.70 -23.08 -8.43
CA MET A 56 11.15 -22.85 -9.79
C MET A 56 10.75 -24.13 -10.50
N THR A 57 11.39 -25.25 -10.15
CA THR A 57 11.21 -26.53 -10.84
C THR A 57 10.44 -27.49 -9.95
N ILE A 58 9.13 -27.50 -10.09
CA ILE A 58 8.24 -28.41 -9.36
C ILE A 58 7.63 -29.42 -10.36
N PRO A 59 7.62 -30.73 -10.06
CA PRO A 59 7.05 -31.75 -10.97
C PRO A 59 5.59 -31.45 -11.34
N GLY A 60 5.32 -31.37 -12.65
CA GLY A 60 3.97 -31.14 -13.19
C GLY A 60 3.50 -29.69 -13.18
N THR A 61 4.32 -28.75 -12.67
CA THR A 61 4.00 -27.33 -12.59
C THR A 61 5.28 -26.48 -12.61
N ASP A 62 5.16 -25.19 -12.31
CA ASP A 62 6.31 -24.31 -12.06
C ASP A 62 6.10 -23.44 -10.82
N GLY A 63 7.18 -22.85 -10.29
CA GLY A 63 7.11 -21.98 -9.11
C GLY A 63 6.23 -20.74 -9.31
N PHE A 64 5.99 -20.30 -10.54
CA PHE A 64 5.08 -19.19 -10.82
C PHE A 64 3.61 -19.58 -10.68
N GLU A 65 3.24 -20.80 -11.11
CA GLU A 65 1.90 -21.34 -10.96
C GLU A 65 1.58 -21.56 -9.46
N CYS A 66 2.53 -22.16 -8.72
CA CYS A 66 2.42 -22.30 -7.27
C CYS A 66 2.29 -20.93 -6.58
N THR A 67 3.06 -19.91 -6.99
CA THR A 67 2.97 -18.56 -6.45
C THR A 67 1.60 -17.94 -6.68
N ARG A 68 1.00 -18.10 -7.87
CA ARG A 68 -0.36 -17.62 -8.14
C ARG A 68 -1.39 -18.29 -7.26
N ALA A 69 -1.32 -19.61 -7.09
CA ALA A 69 -2.20 -20.36 -6.20
C ALA A 69 -2.08 -19.90 -4.75
N ILE A 70 -0.86 -19.60 -4.26
CA ILE A 70 -0.65 -19.03 -2.93
C ILE A 70 -1.33 -17.67 -2.80
N HIS A 71 -1.16 -16.78 -3.78
CA HIS A 71 -1.75 -15.44 -3.75
C HIS A 71 -3.29 -15.44 -3.94
N GLU A 72 -3.86 -16.48 -4.52
CA GLU A 72 -5.32 -16.70 -4.54
C GLU A 72 -5.86 -17.08 -3.14
N ILE A 73 -5.06 -17.77 -2.31
CA ILE A 73 -5.39 -18.09 -0.92
C ILE A 73 -5.26 -16.85 -0.05
N ASP A 74 -4.09 -16.20 -0.09
CA ASP A 74 -3.81 -14.95 0.63
C ASP A 74 -2.71 -14.14 -0.09
N SER A 75 -3.08 -13.02 -0.67
CA SER A 75 -2.16 -12.12 -1.39
C SER A 75 -1.11 -11.43 -0.50
N ASN A 76 -1.23 -11.55 0.83
CA ASN A 76 -0.26 -10.98 1.76
C ASN A 76 0.94 -11.91 2.01
N ILE A 77 0.81 -13.20 1.72
CA ILE A 77 1.91 -14.15 1.88
C ILE A 77 3.07 -13.75 0.96
N LYS A 78 4.25 -13.59 1.55
CA LYS A 78 5.46 -13.26 0.79
C LYS A 78 6.03 -14.52 0.14
N VAL A 79 6.44 -14.40 -1.13
CA VAL A 79 7.07 -15.52 -1.84
C VAL A 79 8.48 -15.12 -2.26
N ILE A 80 9.47 -15.91 -1.87
CA ILE A 80 10.86 -15.83 -2.33
C ILE A 80 11.12 -17.00 -3.24
N ILE A 81 11.47 -16.73 -4.50
CA ILE A 81 11.93 -17.77 -5.41
C ILE A 81 13.35 -18.16 -5.03
N VAL A 82 13.63 -19.47 -4.95
CA VAL A 82 14.93 -20.05 -4.67
C VAL A 82 15.31 -20.98 -5.83
N SER A 83 16.19 -20.56 -6.75
CA SER A 83 16.47 -21.29 -7.96
C SER A 83 17.93 -21.19 -8.40
N SER A 84 18.41 -22.19 -9.13
CA SER A 84 19.73 -22.16 -9.78
C SER A 84 19.75 -21.34 -11.09
N MET A 85 18.58 -21.00 -11.64
CA MET A 85 18.45 -20.29 -12.91
C MET A 85 17.94 -18.89 -12.66
N MET A 86 18.70 -17.89 -13.11
CA MET A 86 18.31 -16.49 -13.07
C MET A 86 18.58 -15.84 -14.43
N ASP A 87 17.52 -15.44 -15.11
CA ASP A 87 17.59 -14.63 -16.31
C ASP A 87 16.60 -13.48 -16.28
N ASP A 88 16.76 -12.50 -17.18
CA ASP A 88 15.90 -11.32 -17.25
C ASP A 88 14.42 -11.66 -17.54
N GLU A 89 14.13 -12.80 -18.14
CA GLU A 89 12.76 -13.22 -18.43
C GLU A 89 12.08 -13.73 -17.17
N ILE A 90 12.79 -14.56 -16.39
CA ILE A 90 12.34 -15.05 -15.07
C ILE A 90 12.07 -13.87 -14.14
N VAL A 91 13.00 -12.93 -14.08
CA VAL A 91 12.87 -11.69 -13.29
C VAL A 91 11.61 -10.90 -13.67
N ARG A 92 11.38 -10.71 -14.99
CA ARG A 92 10.18 -9.99 -15.46
C ARG A 92 8.87 -10.72 -15.16
N LYS A 93 8.85 -12.04 -15.26
CA LYS A 93 7.68 -12.87 -14.91
C LYS A 93 7.39 -12.80 -13.41
N ALA A 94 8.44 -12.95 -12.58
CA ALA A 94 8.33 -12.88 -11.12
C ALA A 94 7.71 -11.55 -10.64
N ARG A 95 8.16 -10.41 -11.20
CA ARG A 95 7.60 -9.09 -10.88
C ARG A 95 6.11 -8.99 -11.20
N LYS A 96 5.66 -9.54 -12.33
CA LYS A 96 4.25 -9.48 -12.75
C LYS A 96 3.29 -10.22 -11.82
N ILE A 97 3.77 -11.21 -11.10
CA ILE A 97 2.97 -12.01 -10.16
C ILE A 97 3.29 -11.71 -8.69
N HIS A 98 3.93 -10.56 -8.44
CA HIS A 98 4.22 -10.05 -7.10
C HIS A 98 5.10 -10.97 -6.24
N VAL A 99 6.07 -11.67 -6.83
CA VAL A 99 7.14 -12.35 -6.09
C VAL A 99 7.91 -11.31 -5.27
N SER A 100 8.13 -11.59 -4.00
CA SER A 100 8.72 -10.63 -3.05
C SER A 100 10.25 -10.58 -3.12
N GLY A 101 10.89 -11.67 -3.56
CA GLY A 101 12.34 -11.73 -3.67
C GLY A 101 12.82 -12.97 -4.42
N TYR A 102 14.12 -13.00 -4.67
CA TYR A 102 14.81 -14.10 -5.35
C TYR A 102 16.14 -14.40 -4.64
N ALA A 103 16.40 -15.67 -4.41
CA ALA A 103 17.68 -16.19 -3.91
C ALA A 103 18.24 -17.23 -4.89
N GLN A 104 19.51 -17.10 -5.26
CA GLN A 104 20.15 -18.05 -6.15
C GLN A 104 20.69 -19.25 -5.37
N LYS A 105 20.52 -20.47 -5.93
CA LYS A 105 21.18 -21.68 -5.40
C LYS A 105 22.65 -21.72 -5.87
N PRO A 106 23.63 -22.12 -5.04
CA PRO A 106 23.47 -22.52 -3.65
C PRO A 106 23.16 -21.35 -2.71
N VAL A 107 22.20 -21.53 -1.81
CA VAL A 107 21.71 -20.45 -0.94
C VAL A 107 22.73 -20.16 0.16
N ASP A 108 23.15 -18.90 0.25
CA ASP A 108 23.92 -18.42 1.39
C ASP A 108 23.00 -18.06 2.56
N ALA A 109 23.37 -18.49 3.76
CA ALA A 109 22.53 -18.33 4.94
C ALA A 109 22.37 -16.86 5.38
N GLU A 110 23.43 -16.06 5.32
CA GLU A 110 23.40 -14.66 5.71
C GLU A 110 22.59 -13.85 4.70
N GLU A 111 22.78 -14.13 3.41
CA GLU A 111 22.07 -13.47 2.31
C GLU A 111 20.56 -13.73 2.36
N LEU A 112 20.14 -15.02 2.52
CA LEU A 112 18.71 -15.34 2.62
C LEU A 112 18.09 -14.70 3.88
N THR A 113 18.82 -14.73 5.00
CA THR A 113 18.36 -14.10 6.26
C THR A 113 18.16 -12.60 6.09
N LEU A 114 19.10 -11.90 5.45
CA LEU A 114 18.98 -10.46 5.17
C LEU A 114 17.81 -10.17 4.24
N LEU A 115 17.61 -10.98 3.20
CA LEU A 115 16.50 -10.85 2.26
C LEU A 115 15.14 -11.00 2.97
N ILE A 116 14.98 -12.06 3.78
CA ILE A 116 13.74 -12.29 4.53
C ILE A 116 13.47 -11.13 5.50
N ASN A 117 14.47 -10.73 6.30
CA ASN A 117 14.31 -9.64 7.27
C ASN A 117 13.94 -8.32 6.60
N ARG A 118 14.49 -8.04 5.42
CA ARG A 118 14.17 -6.83 4.66
C ARG A 118 12.73 -6.86 4.14
N ILE A 119 12.29 -7.99 3.54
CA ILE A 119 10.92 -8.17 3.03
C ILE A 119 9.91 -8.06 4.19
N MET A 120 10.18 -8.72 5.30
CA MET A 120 9.27 -8.73 6.45
C MET A 120 9.27 -7.39 7.19
N GLY A 121 10.41 -6.70 7.26
CA GLY A 121 10.50 -5.37 7.84
C GLY A 121 9.72 -4.31 7.04
N ASP A 122 9.70 -4.41 5.73
CA ASP A 122 8.87 -3.54 4.87
C ASP A 122 7.37 -3.80 5.09
N GLU A 123 6.96 -5.05 5.29
CA GLU A 123 5.57 -5.40 5.59
C GLU A 123 5.14 -4.86 6.96
N GLU A 124 5.95 -5.05 8.00
CA GLU A 124 5.65 -4.50 9.33
C GLU A 124 5.50 -2.98 9.28
N LEU A 125 6.37 -2.29 8.54
CA LEU A 125 6.29 -0.85 8.36
C LEU A 125 5.04 -0.40 7.61
N PHE A 126 4.60 -1.18 6.59
CA PHE A 126 3.36 -0.89 5.87
C PHE A 126 2.13 -1.08 6.76
N LEU A 127 2.10 -2.15 7.54
CA LEU A 127 1.03 -2.41 8.53
C LEU A 127 1.00 -1.34 9.63
N GLU A 128 2.15 -0.83 10.04
CA GLU A 128 2.23 0.32 10.95
C GLU A 128 1.54 1.53 10.33
N LEU A 129 1.82 1.88 9.07
CA LEU A 129 1.17 2.98 8.37
C LEU A 129 -0.35 2.75 8.29
N GLU A 130 -0.78 1.55 7.86
CA GLU A 130 -2.18 1.16 7.73
C GLU A 130 -2.95 1.39 9.04
N GLY A 131 -2.35 1.04 10.17
CA GLY A 131 -2.99 1.15 11.49
C GLY A 131 -3.35 2.57 11.92
N PHE A 132 -2.76 3.61 11.30
CA PHE A 132 -2.99 4.98 11.80
C PHE A 132 -3.18 6.07 10.74
N TYR A 133 -2.86 5.84 9.46
CA TYR A 133 -2.86 6.92 8.46
C TYR A 133 -4.22 7.61 8.32
N SER A 134 -5.32 6.85 8.32
CA SER A 134 -6.67 7.40 8.19
C SER A 134 -7.01 8.37 9.32
N ASN A 135 -6.65 8.03 10.56
CA ASN A 135 -6.87 8.88 11.73
C ASN A 135 -6.04 10.16 11.65
N VAL A 136 -4.81 10.08 11.18
CA VAL A 136 -3.95 11.27 11.01
C VAL A 136 -4.52 12.20 9.95
N PHE A 137 -5.02 11.68 8.83
CA PHE A 137 -5.66 12.50 7.80
C PHE A 137 -6.96 13.14 8.29
N LYS A 138 -7.77 12.41 9.07
CA LYS A 138 -8.96 12.97 9.74
C LYS A 138 -8.58 14.15 10.64
N GLU A 139 -7.61 13.95 11.50
CA GLU A 139 -7.13 15.00 12.42
C GLU A 139 -6.62 16.22 11.66
N ALA A 140 -5.81 16.03 10.63
CA ALA A 140 -5.28 17.12 9.81
C ALA A 140 -6.42 17.90 9.12
N LEU A 141 -7.43 17.20 8.58
CA LEU A 141 -8.60 17.82 7.96
C LEU A 141 -9.39 18.66 8.96
N LEU A 142 -9.75 18.09 10.11
CA LEU A 142 -10.49 18.81 11.17
C LEU A 142 -9.74 20.05 11.65
N ASN A 143 -8.43 19.94 11.84
CA ASN A 143 -7.59 21.05 12.30
C ASN A 143 -7.51 22.18 11.26
N VAL A 144 -7.34 21.86 9.96
CA VAL A 144 -7.29 22.87 8.90
C VAL A 144 -8.64 23.57 8.75
N PHE A 145 -9.75 22.82 8.69
CA PHE A 145 -11.08 23.40 8.58
C PHE A 145 -11.42 24.29 9.79
N ASN A 146 -11.16 23.82 11.00
CA ASN A 146 -11.39 24.63 12.21
C ASN A 146 -10.57 25.93 12.18
N LYS A 147 -9.32 25.87 11.74
CA LYS A 147 -8.46 27.06 11.64
C LYS A 147 -8.99 28.07 10.63
N LEU A 148 -9.46 27.62 9.47
CA LEU A 148 -9.90 28.49 8.37
C LEU A 148 -11.33 28.99 8.55
N THR A 149 -12.25 28.10 8.90
CA THR A 149 -13.68 28.37 8.89
C THR A 149 -14.28 28.62 10.31
N LYS A 150 -13.48 28.37 11.36
CA LYS A 150 -13.92 28.36 12.76
C LYS A 150 -15.08 27.38 13.03
N THR A 151 -15.18 26.35 12.19
CA THR A 151 -16.17 25.27 12.34
C THR A 151 -15.46 23.92 12.30
N ILE A 152 -16.03 22.95 13.00
CA ILE A 152 -15.53 21.57 13.00
C ILE A 152 -16.49 20.76 12.12
N PRO A 153 -16.02 20.22 10.98
CA PRO A 153 -16.84 19.37 10.15
C PRO A 153 -17.09 18.00 10.81
N GLU A 154 -18.16 17.35 10.41
CA GLU A 154 -18.50 15.98 10.83
C GLU A 154 -18.04 14.98 9.78
N ILE A 155 -17.28 13.97 10.20
CA ILE A 155 -16.87 12.87 9.32
C ILE A 155 -17.93 11.76 9.40
N VAL A 156 -18.47 11.37 8.25
CA VAL A 156 -19.54 10.39 8.16
C VAL A 156 -19.25 9.38 7.02
N ASN A 157 -19.92 8.23 7.04
CA ASN A 157 -19.84 7.22 5.99
C ASN A 157 -18.40 6.80 5.67
N GLU A 158 -17.64 6.48 6.70
CA GLU A 158 -16.26 6.00 6.55
C GLU A 158 -16.25 4.61 5.90
N SER A 159 -15.30 4.38 4.98
CA SER A 159 -15.13 3.11 4.28
C SER A 159 -13.67 2.87 3.96
N ASN A 160 -13.23 1.63 4.12
CA ASN A 160 -11.90 1.18 3.69
C ASN A 160 -11.94 0.50 2.30
N VAL A 161 -13.08 0.59 1.61
CA VAL A 161 -13.24 0.03 0.26
C VAL A 161 -13.08 1.15 -0.77
N ASN A 162 -12.24 0.90 -1.76
CA ASN A 162 -12.09 1.80 -2.89
C ASN A 162 -13.30 1.65 -3.83
N VAL A 163 -14.17 2.65 -3.86
CA VAL A 163 -15.37 2.69 -4.70
C VAL A 163 -15.17 3.73 -5.79
N GLU A 164 -15.51 3.37 -7.03
CA GLU A 164 -15.61 4.36 -8.11
C GLU A 164 -16.67 5.41 -7.75
N LYS A 165 -16.31 6.67 -7.89
CA LYS A 165 -17.22 7.78 -7.61
C LYS A 165 -17.18 8.76 -8.77
N SER A 166 -18.35 9.31 -9.12
CA SER A 166 -18.43 10.50 -9.96
C SER A 166 -18.13 11.74 -9.10
N SER A 167 -17.39 12.69 -9.67
CA SER A 167 -17.14 13.98 -9.01
C SER A 167 -18.43 14.73 -8.78
N LYS A 168 -18.48 15.51 -7.71
CA LYS A 168 -19.57 16.44 -7.39
C LYS A 168 -19.42 17.79 -8.08
N GLY A 169 -18.32 17.99 -8.83
CA GLY A 169 -18.06 19.23 -9.58
C GLY A 169 -16.60 19.69 -9.52
N ILE A 170 -15.93 19.58 -8.39
CA ILE A 170 -14.50 19.91 -8.22
C ILE A 170 -13.81 18.74 -7.55
N SER A 171 -12.74 18.25 -8.20
CA SER A 171 -11.85 17.23 -7.61
C SER A 171 -10.42 17.77 -7.56
N VAL A 172 -9.80 17.71 -6.38
CA VAL A 172 -8.38 18.02 -6.19
C VAL A 172 -7.66 16.72 -5.94
N VAL A 173 -6.72 16.38 -6.81
CA VAL A 173 -5.94 15.13 -6.78
C VAL A 173 -4.48 15.44 -6.46
N MET A 174 -3.91 14.74 -5.50
CA MET A 174 -2.50 14.87 -5.13
C MET A 174 -1.85 13.50 -5.01
N GLY A 175 -0.65 13.36 -5.54
CA GLY A 175 0.21 12.23 -5.26
C GLY A 175 0.92 12.38 -3.92
N VAL A 176 1.18 11.27 -3.27
CA VAL A 176 2.11 11.17 -2.14
C VAL A 176 3.33 10.37 -2.57
N ILE A 177 4.50 10.89 -2.25
CA ILE A 177 5.80 10.31 -2.59
C ILE A 177 6.52 10.03 -1.26
N GLY A 178 7.23 8.92 -1.17
CA GLY A 178 7.98 8.51 0.03
C GLY A 178 8.24 7.01 0.01
N LYS A 179 8.45 6.41 1.18
CA LYS A 179 8.64 4.96 1.31
C LYS A 179 7.48 4.19 0.67
N TYR A 180 6.27 4.70 0.84
CA TYR A 180 5.06 4.21 0.17
C TYR A 180 4.46 5.34 -0.66
N SER A 181 4.19 5.05 -1.93
CA SER A 181 3.48 5.98 -2.80
C SER A 181 2.00 5.97 -2.48
N GLY A 182 1.33 7.10 -2.68
CA GLY A 182 -0.08 7.21 -2.37
C GLY A 182 -0.80 8.24 -3.22
N ARG A 183 -2.12 8.28 -3.05
CA ARG A 183 -2.99 9.25 -3.69
C ARG A 183 -4.00 9.79 -2.70
N ILE A 184 -4.23 11.09 -2.78
CA ILE A 184 -5.23 11.82 -1.99
C ILE A 184 -6.16 12.50 -2.98
N ILE A 185 -7.46 12.40 -2.75
CA ILE A 185 -8.49 13.06 -3.55
C ILE A 185 -9.45 13.76 -2.60
N PHE A 186 -9.66 15.05 -2.85
CA PHE A 186 -10.78 15.81 -2.28
C PHE A 186 -11.78 16.07 -3.39
N ASP A 187 -13.06 15.86 -3.11
CA ASP A 187 -14.13 16.10 -4.06
C ASP A 187 -15.31 16.81 -3.41
N MET A 188 -15.87 17.81 -4.09
CA MET A 188 -16.95 18.64 -3.56
C MET A 188 -17.74 19.30 -4.68
N SER A 189 -18.94 19.82 -4.35
CA SER A 189 -19.69 20.65 -5.29
C SER A 189 -19.04 22.03 -5.47
N PHE A 190 -19.34 22.67 -6.60
CA PHE A 190 -18.83 24.02 -6.87
C PHE A 190 -19.36 25.06 -5.85
N GLU A 191 -20.61 24.91 -5.43
CA GLU A 191 -21.24 25.78 -4.42
C GLU A 191 -20.51 25.66 -3.08
N ALA A 192 -20.26 24.43 -2.60
CA ALA A 192 -19.51 24.21 -1.37
C ALA A 192 -18.10 24.82 -1.43
N ALA A 193 -17.43 24.66 -2.57
CA ALA A 193 -16.09 25.23 -2.78
C ALA A 193 -16.13 26.78 -2.77
N LYS A 194 -17.15 27.38 -3.40
CA LYS A 194 -17.34 28.85 -3.40
C LYS A 194 -17.52 29.38 -1.98
N ASP A 195 -18.41 28.78 -1.20
CA ASP A 195 -18.68 29.21 0.17
C ASP A 195 -17.45 29.07 1.08
N ILE A 196 -16.71 27.96 0.95
CA ILE A 196 -15.45 27.73 1.67
C ILE A 196 -14.40 28.77 1.26
N ALA A 197 -14.29 29.07 -0.05
CA ALA A 197 -13.36 30.07 -0.55
C ALA A 197 -13.68 31.47 -0.03
N GLU A 198 -14.96 31.87 -0.02
CA GLU A 198 -15.40 33.17 0.48
C GLU A 198 -14.99 33.38 1.94
N ILE A 199 -15.25 32.40 2.80
CA ILE A 199 -14.87 32.46 4.21
C ILE A 199 -13.36 32.46 4.39
N SER A 200 -12.63 31.67 3.62
CA SER A 200 -11.17 31.61 3.70
C SER A 200 -10.51 32.90 3.27
N LEU A 201 -11.04 33.54 2.23
CA LEU A 201 -10.57 34.83 1.69
C LEU A 201 -11.09 36.02 2.50
N LYS A 202 -12.17 35.85 3.30
CA LYS A 202 -12.92 36.91 3.98
C LYS A 202 -13.49 37.98 3.01
N ARG A 203 -13.79 37.57 1.80
CA ARG A 203 -14.42 38.35 0.73
C ARG A 203 -14.93 37.41 -0.36
N GLU A 204 -15.80 37.90 -1.23
CA GLU A 204 -16.19 37.13 -2.42
C GLU A 204 -15.00 36.81 -3.33
N PRO A 205 -14.91 35.56 -3.86
CA PRO A 205 -13.94 35.20 -4.87
C PRO A 205 -14.16 36.03 -6.16
N LYS A 206 -13.06 36.45 -6.79
CA LYS A 206 -13.12 37.29 -8.01
C LYS A 206 -13.61 36.52 -9.24
N ASN A 207 -13.31 35.23 -9.30
CA ASN A 207 -13.65 34.35 -10.43
C ASN A 207 -13.54 32.89 -9.99
N ASN A 208 -13.89 31.97 -10.89
CA ASN A 208 -13.84 30.53 -10.65
C ASN A 208 -12.40 30.03 -10.40
N GLU A 209 -11.41 30.61 -11.08
CA GLU A 209 -10.02 30.24 -10.90
C GLU A 209 -9.53 30.49 -9.45
N GLU A 210 -9.96 31.59 -8.85
CA GLU A 210 -9.63 31.88 -7.45
C GLU A 210 -10.26 30.85 -6.49
N ILE A 211 -11.49 30.39 -6.78
CA ILE A 211 -12.12 29.30 -6.01
C ILE A 211 -11.29 28.02 -6.11
N LEU A 212 -10.91 27.61 -7.32
CA LEU A 212 -10.10 26.41 -7.55
C LEU A 212 -8.74 26.49 -6.85
N ASN A 213 -8.10 27.66 -6.90
CA ASN A 213 -6.80 27.88 -6.23
C ASN A 213 -6.93 27.78 -4.70
N VAL A 214 -7.99 28.35 -4.10
CA VAL A 214 -8.24 28.22 -2.66
C VAL A 214 -8.45 26.77 -2.26
N MET A 215 -9.24 26.00 -3.03
CA MET A 215 -9.47 24.60 -2.72
C MET A 215 -8.20 23.75 -2.89
N SER A 216 -7.37 24.05 -3.89
CA SER A 216 -6.04 23.45 -4.05
C SER A 216 -5.17 23.71 -2.80
N GLU A 217 -5.10 24.93 -2.33
CA GLU A 217 -4.33 25.31 -1.14
C GLU A 217 -4.83 24.61 0.14
N ILE A 218 -6.15 24.61 0.36
CA ILE A 218 -6.73 23.91 1.52
C ILE A 218 -6.41 22.41 1.49
N SER A 219 -6.57 21.78 0.34
CA SER A 219 -6.28 20.38 0.15
C SER A 219 -4.79 20.09 0.38
N ASN A 220 -3.90 20.94 -0.14
CA ASN A 220 -2.47 20.85 0.08
C ASN A 220 -2.07 21.03 1.56
N MET A 221 -2.72 21.96 2.27
CA MET A 221 -2.50 22.12 3.71
C MET A 221 -2.90 20.88 4.50
N VAL A 222 -4.04 20.26 4.20
CA VAL A 222 -4.49 19.03 4.87
C VAL A 222 -3.49 17.90 4.60
N ALA A 223 -3.16 17.68 3.34
CA ALA A 223 -2.25 16.61 2.93
C ALA A 223 -0.83 16.80 3.49
N GLY A 224 -0.29 18.03 3.43
CA GLY A 224 1.03 18.37 3.97
C GLY A 224 1.12 18.20 5.48
N ASN A 225 0.08 18.63 6.21
CA ASN A 225 0.01 18.43 7.65
C ASN A 225 -0.06 16.95 8.01
N ALA A 226 -0.89 16.16 7.31
CA ALA A 226 -1.00 14.73 7.54
C ALA A 226 0.33 14.00 7.27
N CYS A 227 0.98 14.26 6.13
CA CYS A 227 2.30 13.69 5.84
C CYS A 227 3.35 14.09 6.89
N SER A 228 3.34 15.35 7.34
CA SER A 228 4.24 15.81 8.42
C SER A 228 3.99 15.06 9.74
N MET A 229 2.73 14.84 10.10
CA MET A 229 2.35 14.10 11.31
C MET A 229 2.77 12.63 11.22
N ILE A 230 2.60 11.98 10.05
CA ILE A 230 3.06 10.62 9.80
C ILE A 230 4.57 10.52 9.94
N ASN A 231 5.32 11.43 9.30
CA ASN A 231 6.78 11.47 9.37
C ASN A 231 7.31 11.74 10.79
N LYS A 232 6.55 12.45 11.63
CA LYS A 232 6.91 12.62 13.06
C LYS A 232 6.78 11.34 13.86
N LYS A 233 5.83 10.45 13.51
CA LYS A 233 5.71 9.14 14.15
C LYS A 233 6.86 8.23 13.76
N ASN A 234 7.18 8.17 12.46
CA ASN A 234 8.31 7.40 11.97
C ASN A 234 8.94 8.09 10.73
N LYS A 235 10.18 8.54 10.88
CA LYS A 235 10.91 9.28 9.83
C LYS A 235 11.19 8.44 8.57
N ILE A 236 11.16 7.12 8.68
CA ILE A 236 11.40 6.19 7.56
C ILE A 236 10.34 6.36 6.46
N PHE A 237 9.11 6.74 6.82
CA PHE A 237 8.08 6.99 5.83
C PHE A 237 8.46 8.05 4.80
N GLY A 238 9.09 9.15 5.23
CA GLY A 238 9.60 10.20 4.36
C GLY A 238 8.57 10.80 3.40
N LEU A 239 7.28 10.82 3.80
CA LEU A 239 6.17 11.19 2.93
C LEU A 239 6.22 12.68 2.56
N ARG A 240 5.98 12.95 1.29
CA ARG A 240 5.88 14.30 0.71
C ARG A 240 4.67 14.35 -0.22
N VAL A 241 4.02 15.49 -0.30
CA VAL A 241 2.88 15.70 -1.19
C VAL A 241 3.38 16.29 -2.51
N ALA A 242 2.95 15.73 -3.64
CA ALA A 242 3.13 16.32 -4.94
C ALA A 242 2.18 17.54 -5.11
N PRO A 243 2.50 18.49 -6.00
CA PRO A 243 1.61 19.61 -6.29
C PRO A 243 0.19 19.14 -6.63
N PRO A 244 -0.86 19.85 -6.15
CA PRO A 244 -2.24 19.49 -6.45
C PRO A 244 -2.57 19.69 -7.92
N THR A 245 -3.41 18.79 -8.46
CA THR A 245 -4.05 18.94 -9.76
C THR A 245 -5.55 19.06 -9.53
N THR A 246 -6.15 20.15 -10.01
CA THR A 246 -7.58 20.41 -9.82
C THR A 246 -8.34 20.16 -11.12
N PHE A 247 -9.40 19.38 -11.03
CA PHE A 247 -10.34 19.11 -12.12
C PHE A 247 -11.67 19.79 -11.78
N HIS A 248 -12.29 20.41 -12.79
CA HIS A 248 -13.59 21.04 -12.66
C HIS A 248 -14.49 20.59 -13.83
N GLY A 249 -15.69 20.08 -13.51
CA GLY A 249 -16.68 19.63 -14.50
C GLY A 249 -17.74 18.71 -13.91
N GLU A 250 -18.89 18.61 -14.58
CA GLU A 250 -20.07 17.88 -14.08
C GLU A 250 -20.03 16.35 -14.29
N SER A 251 -19.05 15.83 -15.03
CA SER A 251 -19.01 14.41 -15.41
C SER A 251 -17.61 13.80 -15.31
N ILE A 252 -16.87 14.14 -14.25
CA ILE A 252 -15.55 13.56 -14.01
C ILE A 252 -15.73 12.25 -13.28
N SER A 253 -15.35 11.13 -13.90
CA SER A 253 -15.26 9.84 -13.26
C SER A 253 -13.89 9.68 -12.60
N ILE A 254 -13.88 9.35 -11.32
CA ILE A 254 -12.66 9.08 -10.56
C ILE A 254 -12.48 7.56 -10.52
N SER A 255 -11.57 7.05 -11.36
CA SER A 255 -11.29 5.62 -11.42
C SER A 255 -10.54 5.11 -10.19
N LYS A 256 -10.75 3.82 -9.89
CA LYS A 256 -9.95 3.09 -8.91
C LYS A 256 -8.46 3.17 -9.26
N ALA A 257 -7.62 3.37 -8.23
CA ALA A 257 -6.22 2.97 -8.29
C ALA A 257 -6.07 1.67 -7.51
N GLU A 258 -5.27 0.76 -8.02
CA GLU A 258 -4.86 -0.42 -7.26
C GLU A 258 -3.90 0.04 -6.16
N LEU A 259 -4.43 0.22 -4.95
CA LEU A 259 -3.69 0.63 -3.77
C LEU A 259 -3.82 -0.48 -2.72
N GLY A 260 -2.75 -0.73 -1.97
CA GLY A 260 -2.74 -1.77 -0.93
C GLY A 260 -3.71 -1.47 0.20
N VAL A 261 -3.85 -0.19 0.56
CA VAL A 261 -4.84 0.29 1.54
C VAL A 261 -5.54 1.54 1.05
N THR A 262 -6.82 1.65 1.37
CA THR A 262 -7.65 2.82 1.03
C THR A 262 -8.56 3.20 2.18
N TYR A 263 -8.80 4.49 2.32
CA TYR A 263 -9.77 5.07 3.22
C TYR A 263 -10.57 6.14 2.49
N SER A 264 -11.86 6.15 2.64
CA SER A 264 -12.73 7.21 2.13
C SER A 264 -13.77 7.61 3.17
N ALA A 265 -14.15 8.88 3.17
CA ALA A 265 -15.21 9.40 4.02
C ALA A 265 -15.95 10.57 3.34
N ASN A 266 -17.19 10.76 3.73
CA ASN A 266 -17.90 12.01 3.49
C ASN A 266 -17.68 12.94 4.68
N VAL A 267 -17.57 14.23 4.40
CA VAL A 267 -17.31 15.27 5.38
C VAL A 267 -18.42 16.29 5.27
N LYS A 268 -19.29 16.35 6.25
CA LYS A 268 -20.37 17.34 6.34
C LYS A 268 -19.84 18.64 6.90
N THR A 269 -20.01 19.72 6.18
CA THR A 269 -19.68 21.07 6.61
C THR A 269 -20.91 21.98 6.58
N LYS A 270 -20.82 23.15 7.18
CA LYS A 270 -21.88 24.18 7.07
C LYS A 270 -22.02 24.72 5.65
N PHE A 271 -21.05 24.49 4.80
CA PHE A 271 -20.93 25.02 3.43
C PHE A 271 -21.27 23.97 2.37
N GLY A 272 -21.73 22.80 2.77
CA GLY A 272 -21.98 21.64 1.91
C GLY A 272 -21.06 20.48 2.21
N ASP A 273 -21.32 19.36 1.52
CA ASP A 273 -20.63 18.11 1.75
C ASP A 273 -19.45 17.98 0.81
N LEU A 274 -18.32 17.60 1.37
CA LEU A 274 -17.14 17.17 0.60
C LEU A 274 -16.83 15.69 0.87
N SER A 275 -16.05 15.07 0.02
CA SER A 275 -15.53 13.73 0.25
C SER A 275 -14.01 13.72 0.18
N ILE A 276 -13.41 12.86 0.98
CA ILE A 276 -11.98 12.58 0.96
C ILE A 276 -11.75 11.11 0.64
N SER A 277 -10.74 10.85 -0.20
CA SER A 277 -10.27 9.48 -0.48
C SER A 277 -8.75 9.49 -0.42
N ILE A 278 -8.18 8.54 0.34
CA ILE A 278 -6.74 8.43 0.57
C ILE A 278 -6.37 6.97 0.40
N GLY A 279 -5.27 6.70 -0.27
CA GLY A 279 -4.75 5.35 -0.32
C GLY A 279 -3.24 5.34 -0.50
N PHE A 280 -2.63 4.24 -0.04
CA PHE A 280 -1.22 3.97 -0.18
C PHE A 280 -1.01 2.63 -0.88
N GLY A 281 -0.09 2.61 -1.85
CA GLY A 281 0.41 1.38 -2.45
C GLY A 281 1.53 0.82 -1.59
N ARG A 282 1.66 -0.51 -1.58
CA ARG A 282 2.78 -1.19 -0.90
C ARG A 282 4.14 -0.86 -1.53
N GLY A 283 4.17 -0.06 -2.59
CA GLY A 283 5.31 0.12 -3.46
C GLY A 283 5.51 -1.15 -4.32
N GLU A 284 6.00 -0.97 -5.55
CA GLU A 284 6.75 -2.07 -6.14
C GLU A 284 8.00 -2.16 -5.27
N GLY A 285 8.03 -3.11 -4.33
CA GLY A 285 9.21 -3.36 -3.52
C GLY A 285 10.40 -3.42 -4.46
N GLU A 286 11.50 -2.71 -4.16
CA GLU A 286 12.73 -2.89 -4.94
C GLU A 286 12.95 -4.38 -5.03
N TRP A 287 12.79 -4.93 -6.23
CA TRP A 287 12.93 -6.36 -6.45
C TRP A 287 14.32 -6.75 -6.00
N MET A 288 14.37 -7.51 -4.93
CA MET A 288 15.62 -7.84 -4.27
C MET A 288 16.11 -9.16 -4.82
N SER A 289 17.07 -9.10 -5.72
CA SER A 289 17.90 -10.24 -6.07
C SER A 289 19.19 -10.18 -5.26
N ILE A 290 19.53 -11.29 -4.66
CA ILE A 290 20.89 -11.55 -4.18
C ILE A 290 21.58 -12.29 -5.31
N ILE A 291 22.53 -11.62 -5.95
CA ILE A 291 23.40 -12.18 -7.01
C ILE A 291 24.62 -12.74 -6.35
#